data_2301f459e10a6146db9250c8f8cf67e8
#
_entry.id   2301f459e10a6146db9250c8f8cf67e8
#
_cell.length_a   1.000
_cell.length_b   1.000
_cell.length_c   1.000
_cell.angle_alpha   90.00
_cell.angle_beta   90.00
_cell.angle_gamma   90.00
#
_symmetry.space_group_name_H-M   'P 1'
#
loop_
_entity.id
_entity.type
_entity.pdbx_description
1 polymer ?
#
loop_
_entity_poly.entity_id
_entity_poly.type
_entity_poly.pdbx_seq_one_letter_code
_entity_poly.pdbx_strand_id
1 'polypeptide(L)'
;MNLFFRLLRIMLSAWFSKTKTHILDVHTIRSAVWLGDHDPMGHMTNSRYASFTDLGIMNFMFRTGTMKAFRSRGWVPIIQHEALTYFRSMKFPQKFELQTRMVGWDGTYMCFRHTFISKGRTVATSRMIARLKGRGKERVTADMALEAIGMPMDSPPLEKPFLDAIAELRAERASHA
;
A
#
# COMPACT_ATOMS: atom_id res chain seq x y z
N MET A 1 -4.65 -10.99 -15.90
CA MET A 1 -4.55 -10.08 -17.06
C MET A 1 -5.06 -8.66 -16.79
N ASN A 2 -6.18 -8.49 -16.11
CA ASN A 2 -6.76 -7.16 -15.80
C ASN A 2 -5.86 -6.25 -14.92
N LEU A 3 -5.16 -6.80 -13.93
CA LEU A 3 -4.23 -6.05 -13.05
C LEU A 3 -3.01 -5.50 -13.79
N PHE A 4 -2.49 -6.20 -14.79
CA PHE A 4 -1.35 -5.73 -15.59
C PHE A 4 -1.67 -4.43 -16.34
N PHE A 5 -2.80 -4.35 -17.01
CA PHE A 5 -3.21 -3.11 -17.71
C PHE A 5 -3.49 -1.96 -16.73
N ARG A 6 -4.02 -2.26 -15.54
CA ARG A 6 -4.22 -1.26 -14.49
C ARG A 6 -2.89 -0.75 -13.97
N LEU A 7 -1.92 -1.64 -13.73
CA LEU A 7 -0.57 -1.27 -13.34
C LEU A 7 0.09 -0.41 -14.41
N LEU A 8 0.03 -0.82 -15.68
CA LEU A 8 0.59 -0.04 -16.78
C LEU A 8 0.01 1.39 -16.84
N ARG A 9 -1.31 1.53 -16.68
CA ARG A 9 -1.97 2.85 -16.61
C ARG A 9 -1.45 3.69 -15.43
N ILE A 10 -1.24 3.09 -14.27
CA ILE A 10 -0.69 3.76 -13.08
C ILE A 10 0.74 4.21 -13.36
N MET A 11 1.58 3.34 -13.91
CA MET A 11 2.96 3.66 -14.28
C MET A 11 3.03 4.82 -15.27
N LEU A 12 2.22 4.78 -16.33
CA LEU A 12 2.16 5.86 -17.32
C LEU A 12 1.68 7.17 -16.67
N SER A 13 0.61 7.13 -15.87
CA SER A 13 0.11 8.30 -15.15
C SER A 13 1.16 8.91 -14.22
N ALA A 14 1.93 8.09 -13.52
CA ALA A 14 3.00 8.56 -12.65
C ALA A 14 4.20 9.09 -13.45
N TRP A 15 4.53 8.48 -14.59
CA TRP A 15 5.60 8.92 -15.48
C TRP A 15 5.36 10.31 -16.04
N PHE A 16 4.12 10.59 -16.46
CA PHE A 16 3.74 11.92 -16.97
C PHE A 16 3.54 12.98 -15.87
N SER A 17 3.48 12.56 -14.60
CA SER A 17 3.41 13.49 -13.47
C SER A 17 4.80 14.03 -13.14
N LYS A 18 5.04 15.30 -13.45
CA LYS A 18 6.33 15.97 -13.18
C LYS A 18 6.56 16.27 -11.69
N THR A 19 5.55 16.16 -10.85
CA THR A 19 5.60 16.54 -9.42
C THR A 19 5.72 15.29 -8.55
N LYS A 20 6.79 15.21 -7.77
CA LYS A 20 6.87 14.26 -6.65
C LYS A 20 5.94 14.74 -5.55
N THR A 21 5.19 13.82 -4.98
CA THR A 21 4.30 14.06 -3.84
C THR A 21 5.00 13.65 -2.54
N HIS A 22 4.56 14.22 -1.43
CA HIS A 22 5.10 13.86 -0.12
C HIS A 22 4.64 12.46 0.30
N ILE A 23 5.45 11.74 1.09
CA ILE A 23 5.14 10.37 1.53
C ILE A 23 3.91 10.29 2.45
N LEU A 24 3.59 11.37 3.16
CA LEU A 24 2.40 11.45 4.03
C LEU A 24 1.15 11.95 3.30
N ASP A 25 1.27 12.32 2.02
CA ASP A 25 0.11 12.72 1.21
C ASP A 25 -0.82 11.52 0.94
N VAL A 26 -2.05 11.82 0.61
CA VAL A 26 -3.02 10.84 0.14
C VAL A 26 -2.84 10.62 -1.36
N HIS A 27 -2.52 9.39 -1.72
CA HIS A 27 -2.34 8.97 -3.12
C HIS A 27 -3.58 8.24 -3.61
N THR A 28 -4.26 8.80 -4.60
CA THR A 28 -5.53 8.26 -5.09
C THR A 28 -5.36 7.61 -6.46
N ILE A 29 -5.88 6.41 -6.62
CA ILE A 29 -6.16 5.78 -7.91
C ILE A 29 -7.66 5.68 -8.12
N ARG A 30 -8.12 5.91 -9.37
CA ARG A 30 -9.51 5.73 -9.78
C ARG A 30 -9.64 4.49 -10.62
N SER A 31 -10.62 3.65 -10.28
CA SER A 31 -10.87 2.39 -10.98
C SER A 31 -12.35 2.05 -11.00
N ALA A 32 -12.67 0.92 -11.59
CA ALA A 32 -14.02 0.35 -11.57
C ALA A 32 -13.94 -1.17 -11.39
N VAL A 33 -14.98 -1.75 -10.84
CA VAL A 33 -15.15 -3.21 -10.81
C VAL A 33 -15.44 -3.70 -12.22
N TRP A 34 -14.64 -4.64 -12.71
CA TRP A 34 -14.78 -5.27 -14.03
C TRP A 34 -15.31 -6.68 -13.91
N LEU A 35 -15.76 -7.26 -15.05
CA LEU A 35 -16.29 -8.64 -15.10
C LEU A 35 -15.36 -9.68 -14.45
N GLY A 36 -14.04 -9.54 -14.59
CA GLY A 36 -13.05 -10.43 -13.96
C GLY A 36 -12.72 -10.13 -12.49
N ASP A 37 -13.40 -9.18 -11.87
CA ASP A 37 -13.18 -8.81 -10.46
C ASP A 37 -14.26 -9.33 -9.52
N HIS A 38 -15.38 -9.85 -10.04
CA HIS A 38 -16.50 -10.31 -9.20
C HIS A 38 -16.59 -11.84 -9.13
N ASP A 39 -17.24 -12.30 -8.09
CA ASP A 39 -17.60 -13.68 -7.84
C ASP A 39 -18.91 -14.06 -8.57
N PRO A 40 -19.37 -15.34 -8.51
CA PRO A 40 -20.63 -15.76 -9.09
C PRO A 40 -21.87 -15.03 -8.52
N MET A 41 -21.74 -14.40 -7.34
CA MET A 41 -22.83 -13.61 -6.73
C MET A 41 -22.86 -12.16 -7.25
N GLY A 42 -21.94 -11.80 -8.16
CA GLY A 42 -21.85 -10.48 -8.78
C GLY A 42 -21.23 -9.40 -7.92
N HIS A 43 -20.56 -9.76 -6.83
CA HIS A 43 -19.84 -8.84 -5.97
C HIS A 43 -18.32 -8.93 -6.21
N MET A 44 -17.63 -7.81 -6.04
CA MET A 44 -16.17 -7.80 -6.09
C MET A 44 -15.60 -8.77 -5.06
N THR A 45 -14.77 -9.73 -5.51
CA THR A 45 -14.19 -10.76 -4.64
C THR A 45 -13.22 -10.14 -3.61
N ASN A 46 -13.12 -10.73 -2.43
CA ASN A 46 -12.25 -10.25 -1.36
C ASN A 46 -10.79 -10.16 -1.80
N SER A 47 -10.30 -11.12 -2.57
CA SER A 47 -8.94 -11.12 -3.11
C SER A 47 -8.63 -9.94 -4.03
N ARG A 48 -9.66 -9.35 -4.66
CA ARG A 48 -9.47 -8.19 -5.52
C ARG A 48 -9.19 -6.91 -4.72
N TYR A 49 -9.75 -6.78 -3.52
CA TYR A 49 -9.39 -5.65 -2.65
C TYR A 49 -7.89 -5.65 -2.32
N ALA A 50 -7.33 -6.79 -1.90
CA ALA A 50 -5.89 -6.92 -1.68
C ALA A 50 -5.08 -6.62 -2.96
N SER A 51 -5.51 -7.13 -4.11
CA SER A 51 -4.86 -6.81 -5.39
C SER A 51 -4.88 -5.31 -5.72
N PHE A 52 -5.92 -4.59 -5.31
CA PHE A 52 -5.99 -3.14 -5.48
C PHE A 52 -5.12 -2.39 -4.46
N THR A 53 -4.95 -2.89 -3.23
CA THR A 53 -4.03 -2.29 -2.27
C THR A 53 -2.59 -2.38 -2.76
N ASP A 54 -2.18 -3.47 -3.44
CA ASP A 54 -0.90 -3.58 -4.14
C ASP A 54 -0.74 -2.48 -5.20
N LEU A 55 -1.77 -2.24 -6.02
CA LEU A 55 -1.76 -1.15 -7.00
C LEU A 55 -1.67 0.23 -6.32
N GLY A 56 -2.29 0.39 -5.16
CA GLY A 56 -2.19 1.59 -4.33
C GLY A 56 -0.76 1.86 -3.87
N ILE A 57 -0.06 0.83 -3.36
CA ILE A 57 1.36 0.91 -2.98
C ILE A 57 2.23 1.22 -4.20
N MET A 58 2.01 0.57 -5.32
CA MET A 58 2.77 0.86 -6.55
C MET A 58 2.59 2.32 -6.99
N ASN A 59 1.36 2.85 -6.99
CA ASN A 59 1.10 4.26 -7.28
C ASN A 59 1.83 5.19 -6.29
N PHE A 60 1.77 4.90 -4.99
CA PHE A 60 2.52 5.61 -3.96
C PHE A 60 4.02 5.61 -4.28
N MET A 61 4.61 4.44 -4.53
CA MET A 61 6.05 4.31 -4.78
C MET A 61 6.51 5.07 -6.03
N PHE A 62 5.72 5.08 -7.09
CA PHE A 62 6.05 5.84 -8.31
C PHE A 62 5.98 7.35 -8.06
N ARG A 63 4.93 7.83 -7.37
CA ARG A 63 4.72 9.28 -7.15
C ARG A 63 5.67 9.89 -6.13
N THR A 64 6.06 9.15 -5.11
CA THR A 64 7.02 9.60 -4.08
C THR A 64 8.48 9.44 -4.53
N GLY A 65 8.73 8.65 -5.59
CA GLY A 65 10.08 8.32 -6.04
C GLY A 65 10.76 7.19 -5.25
N THR A 66 10.06 6.60 -4.26
CA THR A 66 10.60 5.49 -3.46
C THR A 66 10.92 4.28 -4.33
N MET A 67 10.17 4.01 -5.40
CA MET A 67 10.46 2.94 -6.35
C MET A 67 11.89 3.03 -6.91
N LYS A 68 12.28 4.22 -7.39
CA LYS A 68 13.63 4.45 -7.95
C LYS A 68 14.70 4.31 -6.86
N ALA A 69 14.48 4.91 -5.69
CA ALA A 69 15.43 4.92 -4.58
C ALA A 69 15.67 3.51 -4.02
N PHE A 70 14.62 2.69 -3.90
CA PHE A 70 14.74 1.33 -3.38
C PHE A 70 15.39 0.40 -4.40
N ARG A 71 14.96 0.48 -5.66
CA ARG A 71 15.54 -0.34 -6.73
C ARG A 71 17.04 -0.09 -6.92
N SER A 72 17.50 1.15 -6.85
CA SER A 72 18.94 1.49 -6.98
C SER A 72 19.80 0.89 -5.86
N ARG A 73 19.22 0.66 -4.67
CA ARG A 73 19.87 0.04 -3.53
C ARG A 73 19.67 -1.48 -3.46
N GLY A 74 18.82 -2.04 -4.33
CA GLY A 74 18.43 -3.45 -4.30
C GLY A 74 17.52 -3.80 -3.12
N TRP A 75 16.79 -2.81 -2.61
CA TRP A 75 15.79 -3.01 -1.56
C TRP A 75 14.44 -3.39 -2.16
N VAL A 76 13.79 -4.36 -1.54
CA VAL A 76 12.51 -4.89 -1.99
C VAL A 76 11.46 -4.73 -0.89
N PRO A 77 10.34 -4.04 -1.14
CA PRO A 77 9.25 -3.98 -0.18
C PRO A 77 8.55 -5.34 -0.06
N ILE A 78 8.29 -5.76 1.17
CA ILE A 78 7.60 -7.00 1.50
C ILE A 78 6.47 -6.68 2.46
N ILE A 79 5.25 -7.05 2.08
CA ILE A 79 4.08 -6.97 2.96
C ILE A 79 4.23 -8.04 4.03
N GLN A 80 4.08 -7.66 5.29
CA GLN A 80 4.17 -8.56 6.44
C GLN A 80 2.79 -8.86 7.03
N HIS A 81 1.89 -7.88 6.98
CA HIS A 81 0.53 -8.00 7.51
C HIS A 81 -0.40 -7.12 6.71
N GLU A 82 -1.60 -7.62 6.44
CA GLU A 82 -2.67 -6.82 5.88
C GLU A 82 -4.02 -7.24 6.49
N ALA A 83 -4.74 -6.30 7.07
CA ALA A 83 -6.07 -6.49 7.62
C ALA A 83 -7.10 -5.68 6.82
N LEU A 84 -7.98 -6.35 6.11
CA LEU A 84 -9.08 -5.78 5.33
C LEU A 84 -10.38 -5.79 6.12
N THR A 85 -11.10 -4.67 6.10
CA THR A 85 -12.45 -4.55 6.68
C THR A 85 -13.41 -4.10 5.60
N TYR A 86 -14.50 -4.84 5.43
CA TYR A 86 -15.50 -4.60 4.40
C TYR A 86 -16.79 -4.07 5.03
N PHE A 87 -17.28 -2.93 4.53
CA PHE A 87 -18.51 -2.30 5.01
C PHE A 87 -19.67 -2.47 4.02
N ARG A 88 -19.34 -2.50 2.72
CA ARG A 88 -20.29 -2.62 1.62
C ARG A 88 -19.66 -3.35 0.44
N SER A 89 -20.44 -4.19 -0.21
CA SER A 89 -20.02 -4.84 -1.45
C SER A 89 -20.02 -3.85 -2.63
N MET A 90 -19.11 -4.05 -3.56
CA MET A 90 -19.10 -3.36 -4.85
C MET A 90 -19.47 -4.33 -5.97
N LYS A 91 -20.21 -3.85 -6.98
CA LYS A 91 -20.71 -4.63 -8.12
C LYS A 91 -20.17 -4.08 -9.43
N PHE A 92 -20.16 -4.90 -10.47
CA PHE A 92 -19.90 -4.41 -11.84
C PHE A 92 -21.05 -3.50 -12.33
N PRO A 93 -20.77 -2.42 -13.03
CA PRO A 93 -19.50 -1.74 -13.34
C PRO A 93 -19.20 -0.56 -12.37
N GLN A 94 -19.38 -0.75 -11.10
CA GLN A 94 -19.27 0.30 -10.08
C GLN A 94 -17.88 0.95 -10.05
N LYS A 95 -17.82 2.28 -10.16
CA LYS A 95 -16.60 3.08 -10.04
C LYS A 95 -16.25 3.29 -8.57
N PHE A 96 -14.95 3.35 -8.29
CA PHE A 96 -14.43 3.64 -6.96
C PHE A 96 -13.09 4.37 -7.02
N GLU A 97 -12.74 5.00 -5.92
CA GLU A 97 -11.41 5.55 -5.63
C GLU A 97 -10.76 4.69 -4.56
N LEU A 98 -9.46 4.42 -4.72
CA LEU A 98 -8.63 3.87 -3.68
C LEU A 98 -7.63 4.93 -3.25
N GLN A 99 -7.75 5.37 -2.02
CA GLN A 99 -6.82 6.26 -1.36
C GLN A 99 -5.81 5.45 -0.56
N THR A 100 -4.52 5.68 -0.82
CA THR A 100 -3.39 5.07 -0.11
C THR A 100 -2.63 6.16 0.61
N ARG A 101 -2.38 5.99 1.90
CA ARG A 101 -1.61 6.90 2.74
C ARG A 101 -0.65 6.13 3.62
N MET A 102 0.63 6.54 3.65
CA MET A 102 1.54 6.16 4.73
C MET A 102 1.12 6.89 6.00
N VAL A 103 0.91 6.16 7.09
CA VAL A 103 0.42 6.75 8.35
C VAL A 103 1.52 6.87 9.41
N GLY A 104 2.66 6.23 9.18
CA GLY A 104 3.83 6.28 10.05
C GLY A 104 4.67 5.01 9.93
N TRP A 105 5.65 4.87 10.81
CA TRP A 105 6.56 3.72 10.86
C TRP A 105 7.08 3.47 12.27
N ASP A 106 7.57 2.26 12.51
CA ASP A 106 8.21 1.85 13.76
C ASP A 106 9.40 0.93 13.45
N GLY A 107 10.61 1.47 13.56
CA GLY A 107 11.85 0.76 13.25
C GLY A 107 11.92 0.32 11.79
N THR A 108 11.70 -0.98 11.52
CA THR A 108 11.71 -1.54 10.16
C THR A 108 10.33 -1.61 9.50
N TYR A 109 9.27 -1.32 10.22
CA TYR A 109 7.89 -1.46 9.74
C TYR A 109 7.32 -0.13 9.29
N MET A 110 6.85 -0.09 8.05
CA MET A 110 6.13 1.04 7.45
C MET A 110 4.64 0.71 7.41
N CYS A 111 3.81 1.63 7.89
CA CYS A 111 2.37 1.44 8.06
C CYS A 111 1.59 2.24 7.03
N PHE A 112 0.67 1.57 6.34
CA PHE A 112 -0.18 2.18 5.32
C PHE A 112 -1.66 1.96 5.65
N ARG A 113 -2.45 2.97 5.33
CA ARG A 113 -3.91 2.87 5.31
C ARG A 113 -4.41 2.98 3.88
N HIS A 114 -5.29 2.08 3.52
CA HIS A 114 -6.03 2.12 2.27
C HIS A 114 -7.50 2.35 2.57
N THR A 115 -8.16 3.20 1.77
CA THR A 115 -9.59 3.48 1.89
C THR A 115 -10.22 3.38 0.51
N PHE A 116 -11.16 2.45 0.35
CA PHE A 116 -11.96 2.31 -0.85
C PHE A 116 -13.22 3.17 -0.70
N ILE A 117 -13.43 4.08 -1.65
CA ILE A 117 -14.56 5.01 -1.64
C ILE A 117 -15.36 4.82 -2.92
N SER A 118 -16.66 4.61 -2.81
CA SER A 118 -17.56 4.56 -3.95
C SER A 118 -18.86 5.28 -3.64
N LYS A 119 -19.34 6.08 -4.60
CA LYS A 119 -20.54 6.92 -4.44
C LYS A 119 -20.48 7.79 -3.16
N GLY A 120 -19.31 8.37 -2.88
CA GLY A 120 -19.05 9.23 -1.71
C GLY A 120 -19.03 8.52 -0.35
N ARG A 121 -19.03 7.18 -0.32
CA ARG A 121 -19.07 6.38 0.92
C ARG A 121 -17.88 5.43 0.99
N THR A 122 -17.30 5.26 2.17
CA THR A 122 -16.32 4.20 2.42
C THR A 122 -16.97 2.84 2.29
N VAL A 123 -16.41 1.99 1.44
CA VAL A 123 -16.90 0.62 1.17
C VAL A 123 -15.99 -0.44 1.80
N ALA A 124 -14.69 -0.16 1.90
CA ALA A 124 -13.72 -1.01 2.59
C ALA A 124 -12.53 -0.19 3.05
N THR A 125 -11.78 -0.69 4.03
CA THR A 125 -10.49 -0.16 4.45
C THR A 125 -9.49 -1.29 4.60
N SER A 126 -8.19 -0.98 4.44
CA SER A 126 -7.10 -1.89 4.78
C SER A 126 -6.07 -1.17 5.65
N ARG A 127 -5.52 -1.91 6.62
CA ARG A 127 -4.29 -1.58 7.33
C ARG A 127 -3.22 -2.55 6.86
N MET A 128 -2.15 -1.99 6.31
CA MET A 128 -1.05 -2.78 5.76
C MET A 128 0.24 -2.41 6.47
N ILE A 129 1.03 -3.41 6.83
CA ILE A 129 2.36 -3.26 7.39
C ILE A 129 3.35 -3.89 6.43
N ALA A 130 4.32 -3.12 5.99
CA ALA A 130 5.38 -3.57 5.10
C ALA A 130 6.76 -3.29 5.71
N ARG A 131 7.77 -4.00 5.23
CA ARG A 131 9.17 -3.72 5.51
C ARG A 131 10.00 -3.79 4.24
N LEU A 132 11.20 -3.24 4.27
CA LEU A 132 12.16 -3.41 3.19
C LEU A 132 13.07 -4.61 3.50
N LYS A 133 13.29 -5.46 2.49
CA LYS A 133 14.34 -6.47 2.47
C LYS A 133 15.54 -5.88 1.73
N GLY A 134 16.66 -5.82 2.40
CA GLY A 134 17.96 -5.44 1.81
C GLY A 134 18.65 -6.63 1.14
N ARG A 135 19.87 -6.42 0.68
CA ARG A 135 20.72 -7.44 0.07
C ARG A 135 21.33 -8.34 1.15
N GLY A 136 21.32 -9.65 0.95
CA GLY A 136 21.88 -10.59 1.90
C GLY A 136 21.26 -10.47 3.29
N LYS A 137 22.07 -10.14 4.30
CA LYS A 137 21.66 -9.96 5.70
C LYS A 137 21.38 -8.49 6.08
N GLU A 138 21.40 -7.56 5.12
CA GLU A 138 21.17 -6.14 5.36
C GLU A 138 19.79 -5.92 6.01
N ARG A 139 19.78 -5.23 7.16
CA ARG A 139 18.57 -4.83 7.86
C ARG A 139 18.25 -3.38 7.51
N VAL A 140 17.24 -3.17 6.67
CA VAL A 140 16.81 -1.84 6.23
C VAL A 140 15.76 -1.30 7.21
N THR A 141 16.02 -0.12 7.78
CA THR A 141 15.06 0.60 8.63
C THR A 141 14.21 1.56 7.81
N ALA A 142 13.12 2.05 8.40
CA ALA A 142 12.31 3.08 7.79
C ALA A 142 13.10 4.40 7.64
N ASP A 143 13.93 4.75 8.62
CA ASP A 143 14.77 5.96 8.57
C ASP A 143 15.73 5.91 7.38
N MET A 144 16.42 4.77 7.16
CA MET A 144 17.26 4.57 5.96
C MET A 144 16.44 4.73 4.67
N ALA A 145 15.19 4.28 4.66
CA ALA A 145 14.31 4.44 3.51
C ALA A 145 13.94 5.91 3.25
N LEU A 146 13.71 6.69 4.31
CA LEU A 146 13.39 8.12 4.23
C LEU A 146 14.60 8.95 3.81
N GLU A 147 15.77 8.68 4.35
CA GLU A 147 17.03 9.27 3.91
C GLU A 147 17.28 9.01 2.43
N ALA A 148 17.00 7.79 1.97
CA ALA A 148 17.20 7.39 0.58
C ALA A 148 16.38 8.20 -0.43
N ILE A 149 15.27 8.79 0.00
CA ILE A 149 14.42 9.67 -0.81
C ILE A 149 14.60 11.16 -0.51
N GLY A 150 15.53 11.49 0.41
CA GLY A 150 15.79 12.86 0.83
C GLY A 150 14.68 13.49 1.68
N MET A 151 13.97 12.68 2.46
CA MET A 151 12.90 13.11 3.37
C MET A 151 13.12 12.57 4.79
N PRO A 152 14.28 12.85 5.45
CA PRO A 152 14.47 12.43 6.83
C PRO A 152 13.48 13.16 7.74
N MET A 153 12.72 12.42 8.54
CA MET A 153 11.74 12.97 9.45
C MET A 153 11.34 11.93 10.50
N ASP A 154 10.79 12.41 11.62
CA ASP A 154 10.23 11.54 12.63
C ASP A 154 8.87 10.94 12.19
N SER A 155 8.59 9.73 12.67
CA SER A 155 7.31 9.09 12.41
C SER A 155 6.16 9.86 13.05
N PRO A 156 5.07 10.12 12.32
CA PRO A 156 3.82 10.46 12.97
C PRO A 156 3.42 9.37 13.99
N PRO A 157 2.69 9.75 15.07
CA PRO A 157 2.23 8.78 16.05
C PRO A 157 1.33 7.72 15.39
N LEU A 158 1.67 6.45 15.61
CA LEU A 158 0.88 5.33 15.10
C LEU A 158 -0.34 5.08 15.97
N GLU A 159 -1.45 4.78 15.34
CA GLU A 159 -2.66 4.35 16.03
C GLU A 159 -2.49 2.95 16.65
N LYS A 160 -3.17 2.72 17.79
CA LYS A 160 -3.10 1.47 18.55
C LYS A 160 -3.22 0.20 17.69
N PRO A 161 -4.15 0.07 16.70
CA PRO A 161 -4.25 -1.14 15.89
C PRO A 161 -3.01 -1.47 15.05
N PHE A 162 -2.18 -0.47 14.69
CA PHE A 162 -0.89 -0.72 14.04
C PHE A 162 0.16 -1.18 15.03
N LEU A 163 0.21 -0.57 16.21
CA LEU A 163 1.14 -0.94 17.28
C LEU A 163 0.90 -2.38 17.74
N ASP A 164 -0.36 -2.76 17.94
CA ASP A 164 -0.74 -4.12 18.32
C ASP A 164 -0.29 -5.13 17.26
N ALA A 165 -0.57 -4.88 15.99
CA ALA A 165 -0.17 -5.77 14.88
C ALA A 165 1.37 -5.85 14.72
N ILE A 166 2.11 -4.77 14.95
CA ILE A 166 3.58 -4.79 14.95
C ILE A 166 4.11 -5.64 16.11
N ALA A 167 3.50 -5.55 17.30
CA ALA A 167 3.88 -6.35 18.45
C ALA A 167 3.66 -7.86 18.17
N GLU A 168 2.52 -8.24 17.58
CA GLU A 168 2.23 -9.60 17.15
C GLU A 168 3.27 -10.10 16.13
N LEU A 169 3.54 -9.32 15.07
CA LEU A 169 4.56 -9.67 14.07
C LEU A 169 5.95 -9.87 14.67
N ARG A 170 6.32 -9.07 15.68
CA ARG A 170 7.59 -9.24 16.39
C ARG A 170 7.63 -10.53 17.20
N ALA A 171 6.55 -10.85 17.90
CA ALA A 171 6.42 -12.07 18.70
C ALA A 171 6.47 -13.33 17.81
N GLU A 172 5.67 -13.36 16.72
CA GLU A 172 5.68 -14.48 15.77
C GLU A 172 7.06 -14.70 15.15
N ARG A 173 7.75 -13.64 14.76
CA ARG A 173 9.09 -13.74 14.17
C ARG A 173 10.13 -14.23 15.17
N ALA A 174 9.99 -13.90 16.44
CA ALA A 174 10.87 -14.42 17.50
C ALA A 174 10.65 -15.92 17.74
N SER A 175 9.42 -16.40 17.56
CA SER A 175 9.11 -17.85 17.70
C SER A 175 9.56 -18.71 16.53
N HIS A 176 9.84 -18.10 15.35
CA HIS A 176 10.28 -18.79 14.13
C HIS A 176 11.77 -18.55 13.77
N ALA A 177 12.53 -17.87 14.64
CA ALA A 177 13.96 -17.58 14.45
C ALA A 177 14.84 -18.60 15.16
#